data_66ddcf5c74b3b1bed9961fff2d768d39
#
_entry.id   66ddcf5c74b3b1bed9961fff2d768d39
#
_cell.length_a   1.000
_cell.length_b   1.000
_cell.length_c   1.000
_cell.angle_alpha   90.00
_cell.angle_beta   90.00
_cell.angle_gamma   90.00
#
_symmetry.space_group_name_H-M   'P 1'
#
loop_
_entity.id
_entity.type
_entity.pdbx_description
1 polymer ?
#
loop_
_entity_poly.entity_id
_entity_poly.type
_entity_poly.pdbx_seq_one_letter_code
_entity_poly.pdbx_strand_id
1 'polypeptide(L)'
;STEGARTRLVSGVSRPASGATPVGSIIDVLEAPELPASELGAGIVHHIALRASNDPQQALWQSRLQDAGFGVTEQRDRHYFRSVYFRERGGVLFEIATDIPGFAIDEPVEALGMGLMLPAQFESARTQLAAHLPPIIVPVPRSAALGTHVHRWLPAAGRDQSTPALVLLHGTGGDENDLIGLATRLQPTASILSPRGNVFEGAQARFFRRIREGVFDLADVKLRSDELSAWLAAAQSEYGFMSDRSTVLGFSNGANTAAAMLLTGTGGKPAFTKAILLRAMVTIESSTLPDLKGVQVLLISGRDDTIVPLANATKLAAMLTKAGAKVDHRILATGHGLTKEDMDIAQAWLATT
;
A
#
# COMPACT_ATOMS: atom_id res chain seq x y z
N SER A 1 0.84 31.96 9.35
CA SER A 1 1.80 31.46 8.36
C SER A 1 1.67 32.30 7.11
N THR A 2 2.66 33.12 6.80
CA THR A 2 2.77 33.85 5.55
C THR A 2 2.95 32.82 4.44
N GLU A 3 1.94 32.63 3.58
CA GLU A 3 2.11 31.91 2.32
C GLU A 3 3.11 32.72 1.47
N GLY A 4 4.30 32.18 1.23
CA GLY A 4 5.29 32.78 0.34
C GLY A 4 4.72 32.90 -1.08
N ALA A 5 5.28 33.80 -1.88
CA ALA A 5 4.86 33.99 -3.27
C ALA A 5 5.03 32.68 -4.05
N ARG A 6 3.93 32.16 -4.62
CA ARG A 6 3.93 30.94 -5.43
C ARG A 6 3.89 31.29 -6.91
N THR A 7 4.86 30.81 -7.67
CA THR A 7 4.87 30.90 -9.13
C THR A 7 4.55 29.56 -9.75
N ARG A 8 3.50 29.47 -10.54
CA ARG A 8 3.11 28.26 -11.26
C ARG A 8 3.65 28.27 -12.69
N LEU A 9 4.42 27.24 -13.01
CA LEU A 9 4.90 26.96 -14.36
C LEU A 9 4.06 25.82 -14.94
N VAL A 10 3.53 26.01 -16.15
CA VAL A 10 2.72 25.00 -16.85
C VAL A 10 3.43 24.67 -18.17
N SER A 11 3.71 23.39 -18.42
CA SER A 11 4.28 22.99 -19.71
C SER A 11 3.27 23.23 -20.84
N GLY A 12 3.76 23.67 -22.01
CA GLY A 12 2.95 23.95 -23.19
C GLY A 12 2.40 22.71 -23.92
N VAL A 13 2.28 21.57 -23.25
CA VAL A 13 1.70 20.35 -23.81
C VAL A 13 0.21 20.58 -24.08
N SER A 14 -0.22 20.29 -25.30
CA SER A 14 -1.64 20.39 -25.69
C SER A 14 -2.51 19.62 -24.73
N ARG A 15 -3.52 20.28 -24.16
CA ARG A 15 -4.50 19.64 -23.26
C ARG A 15 -5.16 18.49 -24.00
N PRO A 16 -5.27 17.30 -23.40
CA PRO A 16 -6.10 16.24 -23.96
C PRO A 16 -7.55 16.72 -24.14
N ALA A 17 -8.25 16.16 -25.10
CA ALA A 17 -9.66 16.50 -25.36
C ALA A 17 -10.57 16.31 -24.12
N SER A 18 -10.15 15.51 -23.15
CA SER A 18 -10.82 15.32 -21.85
C SER A 18 -10.75 16.53 -20.91
N GLY A 19 -9.98 17.57 -21.24
CA GLY A 19 -9.77 18.74 -20.37
C GLY A 19 -8.91 18.49 -19.14
N ALA A 20 -8.43 17.27 -18.92
CA ALA A 20 -7.54 16.92 -17.79
C ALA A 20 -6.15 17.53 -17.98
N THR A 21 -5.53 17.99 -16.91
CA THR A 21 -4.13 18.44 -16.92
C THR A 21 -3.23 17.21 -16.94
N PRO A 22 -2.31 17.07 -17.91
CA PRO A 22 -1.39 15.93 -17.94
C PRO A 22 -0.54 15.88 -16.66
N VAL A 23 -0.32 14.69 -16.14
CA VAL A 23 0.56 14.47 -14.97
C VAL A 23 1.97 14.96 -15.30
N GLY A 24 2.60 15.69 -14.37
CA GLY A 24 3.94 16.25 -14.55
C GLY A 24 4.01 17.51 -15.41
N SER A 25 2.87 18.11 -15.78
CA SER A 25 2.83 19.34 -16.59
C SER A 25 2.88 20.63 -15.78
N ILE A 26 2.84 20.56 -14.46
CA ILE A 26 2.81 21.73 -13.56
C ILE A 26 3.99 21.62 -12.58
N ILE A 27 4.72 22.73 -12.44
CA ILE A 27 5.73 22.93 -11.40
C ILE A 27 5.34 24.20 -10.65
N ASP A 28 5.11 24.10 -9.34
CA ASP A 28 4.91 25.23 -8.47
C ASP A 28 6.24 25.55 -7.74
N VAL A 29 6.73 26.75 -7.91
CA VAL A 29 7.89 27.28 -7.18
C VAL A 29 7.38 28.14 -6.04
N LEU A 30 7.78 27.80 -4.82
CA LEU A 30 7.46 28.56 -3.61
C LEU A 30 8.72 29.29 -3.14
N GLU A 31 8.63 30.59 -3.00
CA GLU A 31 9.68 31.39 -2.36
C GLU A 31 9.53 31.30 -0.84
N ALA A 32 10.48 30.65 -0.18
CA ALA A 32 10.47 30.39 1.25
C ALA A 32 11.87 30.60 1.88
N PRO A 33 12.36 31.86 1.92
CA PRO A 33 13.72 32.16 2.37
C PRO A 33 13.96 31.81 3.85
N GLU A 34 12.90 31.62 4.63
CA GLU A 34 12.95 31.23 6.04
C GLU A 34 13.24 29.72 6.24
N LEU A 35 13.10 28.91 5.21
CA LEU A 35 13.37 27.47 5.31
C LEU A 35 14.89 27.21 5.27
N PRO A 36 15.38 26.27 6.10
CA PRO A 36 16.79 25.88 6.03
C PRO A 36 17.09 25.23 4.67
N ALA A 37 18.35 25.33 4.25
CA ALA A 37 18.82 24.61 3.07
C ALA A 37 18.56 23.11 3.22
N SER A 38 18.12 22.48 2.13
CA SER A 38 17.87 21.03 2.11
C SER A 38 19.18 20.25 2.23
N GLU A 39 19.22 19.28 3.15
CA GLU A 39 20.34 18.35 3.28
C GLU A 39 20.02 17.03 2.57
N LEU A 40 21.02 16.45 1.90
CA LEU A 40 20.85 15.13 1.25
C LEU A 40 20.74 14.03 2.32
N GLY A 41 19.78 13.15 2.16
CA GLY A 41 19.58 12.06 3.10
C GLY A 41 18.38 11.17 2.77
N ALA A 42 18.12 10.17 3.61
CA ALA A 42 16.97 9.30 3.45
C ALA A 42 15.67 10.09 3.61
N GLY A 43 14.72 9.86 2.70
CA GLY A 43 13.42 10.52 2.70
C GLY A 43 13.36 11.86 1.96
N ILE A 44 14.46 12.32 1.36
CA ILE A 44 14.48 13.52 0.53
C ILE A 44 14.35 13.19 -0.96
N VAL A 45 13.69 14.08 -1.71
CA VAL A 45 13.68 14.01 -3.19
C VAL A 45 15.05 14.42 -3.71
N HIS A 46 15.75 13.50 -4.37
CA HIS A 46 17.11 13.74 -4.86
C HIS A 46 17.13 14.68 -6.07
N HIS A 47 16.23 14.50 -7.03
CA HIS A 47 16.12 15.32 -8.24
C HIS A 47 14.71 15.25 -8.85
N ILE A 48 14.46 16.17 -9.77
CA ILE A 48 13.27 16.18 -10.63
C ILE A 48 13.72 15.85 -12.04
N ALA A 49 13.19 14.77 -12.64
CA ALA A 49 13.52 14.37 -14.00
C ALA A 49 12.50 14.92 -15.00
N LEU A 50 13.00 15.55 -16.06
CA LEU A 50 12.24 16.01 -17.21
C LEU A 50 12.53 15.11 -18.41
N ARG A 51 11.50 14.86 -19.20
CA ARG A 51 11.57 13.95 -20.35
C ARG A 51 12.10 14.64 -21.59
N ALA A 52 13.05 13.99 -22.28
CA ALA A 52 13.41 14.25 -23.67
C ALA A 52 13.12 13.01 -24.52
N SER A 53 12.50 13.16 -25.68
CA SER A 53 12.11 12.02 -26.52
C SER A 53 13.31 11.30 -27.16
N ASN A 54 14.45 12.00 -27.32
CA ASN A 54 15.65 11.48 -27.96
C ASN A 54 16.87 12.36 -27.66
N ASP A 55 18.06 11.90 -28.08
CA ASP A 55 19.33 12.62 -27.88
C ASP A 55 19.35 14.02 -28.53
N PRO A 56 18.88 14.24 -29.77
CA PRO A 56 18.84 15.59 -30.34
C PRO A 56 18.01 16.57 -29.52
N GLN A 57 16.88 16.15 -28.98
CA GLN A 57 16.08 17.02 -28.12
C GLN A 57 16.78 17.32 -26.80
N GLN A 58 17.43 16.33 -26.20
CA GLN A 58 18.22 16.51 -24.99
C GLN A 58 19.38 17.49 -25.22
N ALA A 59 20.13 17.31 -26.31
CA ALA A 59 21.24 18.19 -26.66
C ALA A 59 20.79 19.66 -26.89
N LEU A 60 19.62 19.86 -27.52
CA LEU A 60 19.02 21.18 -27.67
C LEU A 60 18.70 21.83 -26.30
N TRP A 61 18.15 21.08 -25.37
CA TRP A 61 17.85 21.57 -24.02
C TRP A 61 19.14 21.84 -23.23
N GLN A 62 20.15 20.97 -23.36
CA GLN A 62 21.48 21.18 -22.76
C GLN A 62 22.11 22.50 -23.22
N SER A 63 22.15 22.74 -24.53
CA SER A 63 22.67 23.98 -25.08
C SER A 63 21.92 25.21 -24.56
N ARG A 64 20.60 25.19 -24.58
CA ARG A 64 19.78 26.31 -24.09
C ARG A 64 20.02 26.63 -22.61
N LEU A 65 20.22 25.60 -21.79
CA LEU A 65 20.52 25.78 -20.37
C LEU A 65 21.94 26.37 -20.18
N GLN A 66 22.91 25.90 -20.97
CA GLN A 66 24.29 26.46 -20.97
C GLN A 66 24.28 27.92 -21.39
N ASP A 67 23.56 28.27 -22.47
CA ASP A 67 23.38 29.65 -22.95
C ASP A 67 22.70 30.54 -21.89
N ALA A 68 21.83 29.97 -21.07
CA ALA A 68 21.19 30.65 -19.94
C ALA A 68 22.08 30.73 -18.68
N GLY A 69 23.33 30.25 -18.75
CA GLY A 69 24.32 30.34 -17.69
C GLY A 69 24.24 29.23 -16.63
N PHE A 70 23.50 28.13 -16.88
CA PHE A 70 23.49 26.98 -15.98
C PHE A 70 24.68 26.06 -16.23
N GLY A 71 25.30 25.56 -15.17
CA GLY A 71 26.26 24.46 -15.23
C GLY A 71 25.55 23.12 -15.52
N VAL A 72 25.60 22.65 -16.77
CA VAL A 72 24.99 21.40 -17.18
C VAL A 72 26.08 20.35 -17.39
N THR A 73 25.86 19.14 -16.87
CA THR A 73 26.81 18.02 -17.01
C THR A 73 26.89 17.55 -18.45
N GLU A 74 27.96 16.84 -18.76
CA GLU A 74 28.01 16.00 -19.96
C GLU A 74 26.88 14.97 -19.94
N GLN A 75 26.52 14.48 -21.14
CA GLN A 75 25.57 13.38 -21.27
C GLN A 75 26.13 12.12 -20.63
N ARG A 76 25.36 11.51 -19.75
CA ARG A 76 25.70 10.27 -19.03
C ARG A 76 24.84 9.13 -19.52
N ASP A 77 25.48 8.02 -19.89
CA ASP A 77 24.79 6.76 -20.17
C ASP A 77 24.32 6.13 -18.86
N ARG A 78 23.02 5.84 -18.79
CA ARG A 78 22.35 5.18 -17.67
C ARG A 78 21.80 3.80 -18.05
N HIS A 79 22.29 3.22 -19.13
CA HIS A 79 21.86 1.97 -19.71
C HIS A 79 20.47 2.06 -20.34
N TYR A 80 19.46 2.45 -19.60
CA TYR A 80 18.05 2.53 -20.06
C TYR A 80 17.70 3.90 -20.67
N PHE A 81 18.48 4.92 -20.40
CA PHE A 81 18.31 6.29 -20.87
C PHE A 81 19.63 7.05 -20.79
N ARG A 82 19.68 8.21 -21.41
CA ARG A 82 20.79 9.13 -21.27
C ARG A 82 20.35 10.36 -20.51
N SER A 83 21.22 10.89 -19.64
CA SER A 83 20.88 11.98 -18.73
C SER A 83 21.89 13.12 -18.80
N VAL A 84 21.38 14.34 -18.70
CA VAL A 84 22.15 15.52 -18.31
C VAL A 84 21.55 16.12 -17.05
N TYR A 85 22.38 16.69 -16.19
CA TYR A 85 21.98 17.24 -14.89
C TYR A 85 22.37 18.70 -14.79
N PHE A 86 21.51 19.49 -14.13
CA PHE A 86 21.82 20.87 -13.78
C PHE A 86 21.14 21.23 -12.45
N ARG A 87 21.70 22.22 -11.76
CA ARG A 87 21.01 22.83 -10.61
C ARG A 87 20.41 24.14 -11.03
N GLU A 88 19.12 24.32 -10.71
CA GLU A 88 18.50 25.63 -10.85
C GLU A 88 19.01 26.58 -9.75
N ARG A 89 18.61 27.86 -9.80
CA ARG A 89 19.20 28.91 -8.93
C ARG A 89 18.91 28.70 -7.43
N GLY A 90 17.85 28.00 -7.06
CA GLY A 90 17.50 27.60 -5.69
C GLY A 90 18.24 26.36 -5.20
N GLY A 91 19.07 25.72 -6.04
CA GLY A 91 19.87 24.55 -5.69
C GLY A 91 19.21 23.21 -5.96
N VAL A 92 17.95 23.16 -6.41
CA VAL A 92 17.26 21.92 -6.75
C VAL A 92 17.93 21.26 -7.95
N LEU A 93 18.22 19.96 -7.83
CA LEU A 93 18.81 19.19 -8.93
C LEU A 93 17.73 18.78 -9.93
N PHE A 94 17.94 19.11 -11.18
CA PHE A 94 17.13 18.66 -12.30
C PHE A 94 17.92 17.70 -13.19
N GLU A 95 17.20 16.76 -13.76
CA GLU A 95 17.65 15.82 -14.77
C GLU A 95 16.86 16.03 -16.05
N ILE A 96 17.49 15.90 -17.21
CA ILE A 96 16.79 15.72 -18.49
C ILE A 96 17.18 14.34 -19.00
N ALA A 97 16.23 13.41 -19.00
CA ALA A 97 16.41 12.03 -19.38
C ALA A 97 15.75 11.72 -20.72
N THR A 98 16.41 10.91 -21.57
CA THR A 98 15.84 10.45 -22.84
C THR A 98 14.89 9.27 -22.63
N ASP A 99 13.92 9.09 -23.55
CA ASP A 99 13.05 7.90 -23.56
C ASP A 99 13.80 6.65 -24.06
N ILE A 100 14.86 6.82 -24.80
CA ILE A 100 15.60 5.75 -25.47
C ILE A 100 16.94 5.46 -24.78
N PRO A 101 17.40 4.17 -24.80
CA PRO A 101 16.77 3.01 -25.43
C PRO A 101 15.51 2.47 -24.73
N GLY A 102 15.28 2.84 -23.49
CA GLY A 102 14.13 2.43 -22.69
C GLY A 102 14.37 1.17 -21.86
N PHE A 103 13.47 0.91 -20.91
CA PHE A 103 13.59 -0.22 -19.98
C PHE A 103 13.39 -1.60 -20.63
N ALA A 104 12.82 -1.65 -21.84
CA ALA A 104 12.61 -2.91 -22.56
C ALA A 104 13.84 -3.39 -23.37
N ILE A 105 15.03 -2.84 -23.09
CA ILE A 105 16.26 -3.24 -23.79
C ILE A 105 16.76 -4.62 -23.38
N ASP A 106 16.52 -5.03 -22.16
CA ASP A 106 16.97 -6.29 -21.54
C ASP A 106 15.86 -7.14 -20.93
N GLU A 107 14.65 -6.59 -20.83
CA GLU A 107 13.45 -7.31 -20.42
C GLU A 107 12.30 -7.04 -21.40
N PRO A 108 11.46 -8.03 -21.75
CA PRO A 108 10.23 -7.77 -22.49
C PRO A 108 9.27 -6.91 -21.67
N VAL A 109 8.48 -6.06 -22.33
CA VAL A 109 7.55 -5.11 -21.69
C VAL A 109 6.62 -5.81 -20.68
N GLU A 110 6.18 -7.02 -21.01
CA GLU A 110 5.27 -7.82 -20.20
C GLU A 110 5.94 -8.38 -18.93
N ALA A 111 7.26 -8.39 -18.89
CA ALA A 111 8.07 -8.94 -17.80
C ALA A 111 8.96 -7.89 -17.11
N LEU A 112 8.75 -6.60 -17.38
CA LEU A 112 9.54 -5.53 -16.76
C LEU A 112 9.49 -5.60 -15.23
N GLY A 113 10.68 -5.65 -14.60
CA GLY A 113 10.83 -5.74 -13.15
C GLY A 113 10.56 -7.12 -12.56
N MET A 114 10.39 -8.15 -13.37
CA MET A 114 10.22 -9.53 -12.90
C MET A 114 11.54 -10.21 -12.57
N GLY A 115 12.67 -9.68 -13.02
CA GLY A 115 14.00 -10.19 -12.78
C GLY A 115 14.92 -9.14 -12.15
N LEU A 116 16.00 -9.58 -11.50
CA LEU A 116 17.08 -8.69 -11.06
C LEU A 116 17.93 -8.35 -12.29
N MET A 117 17.80 -7.13 -12.80
CA MET A 117 18.66 -6.59 -13.83
C MET A 117 19.84 -5.86 -13.18
N LEU A 118 21.06 -6.17 -13.62
CA LEU A 118 22.28 -5.56 -13.11
C LEU A 118 23.04 -4.90 -14.26
N PRO A 119 23.63 -3.73 -14.01
CA PRO A 119 24.64 -3.18 -14.90
C PRO A 119 25.80 -4.18 -15.08
N ALA A 120 26.36 -4.26 -16.29
CA ALA A 120 27.37 -5.27 -16.66
C ALA A 120 28.55 -5.37 -15.69
N GLN A 121 28.97 -4.26 -15.10
CA GLN A 121 30.06 -4.24 -14.11
C GLN A 121 29.73 -4.97 -12.80
N PHE A 122 28.46 -5.22 -12.49
CA PHE A 122 28.01 -5.91 -11.27
C PHE A 122 27.58 -7.37 -11.50
N GLU A 123 27.59 -7.85 -12.75
CA GLU A 123 27.15 -9.21 -13.06
C GLU A 123 27.98 -10.29 -12.33
N SER A 124 29.28 -10.08 -12.14
CA SER A 124 30.12 -11.01 -11.39
C SER A 124 29.73 -11.13 -9.90
N ALA A 125 29.02 -10.13 -9.36
CA ALA A 125 28.54 -10.11 -7.97
C ALA A 125 27.06 -10.54 -7.86
N ARG A 126 26.40 -10.96 -8.93
CA ARG A 126 24.96 -11.28 -8.98
C ARG A 126 24.48 -12.17 -7.82
N THR A 127 25.16 -13.29 -7.58
CA THR A 127 24.79 -14.23 -6.51
C THR A 127 24.86 -13.59 -5.13
N GLN A 128 25.90 -12.80 -4.87
CA GLN A 128 26.06 -12.10 -3.61
C GLN A 128 25.00 -11.02 -3.44
N LEU A 129 24.74 -10.22 -4.49
CA LEU A 129 23.73 -9.17 -4.45
C LEU A 129 22.34 -9.76 -4.26
N ALA A 130 21.98 -10.81 -5.01
CA ALA A 130 20.69 -11.49 -4.87
C ALA A 130 20.43 -12.04 -3.46
N ALA A 131 21.49 -12.46 -2.75
CA ALA A 131 21.36 -12.95 -1.38
C ALA A 131 21.12 -11.83 -0.33
N HIS A 132 21.46 -10.58 -0.65
CA HIS A 132 21.34 -9.44 0.25
C HIS A 132 20.19 -8.49 -0.11
N LEU A 133 19.76 -8.51 -1.36
CA LEU A 133 18.64 -7.67 -1.81
C LEU A 133 17.30 -8.27 -1.38
N PRO A 134 16.30 -7.44 -1.12
CA PRO A 134 14.93 -7.91 -0.94
C PRO A 134 14.50 -8.74 -2.17
N PRO A 135 13.69 -9.80 -1.98
CA PRO A 135 13.19 -10.58 -3.10
C PRO A 135 12.39 -9.67 -4.05
N ILE A 136 12.59 -9.87 -5.36
CA ILE A 136 11.76 -9.21 -6.37
C ILE A 136 10.35 -9.77 -6.24
N ILE A 137 9.41 -8.89 -5.93
CA ILE A 137 7.99 -9.24 -5.89
C ILE A 137 7.49 -9.19 -7.33
N VAL A 138 7.51 -10.35 -7.98
CA VAL A 138 6.95 -10.49 -9.34
C VAL A 138 5.44 -10.25 -9.25
N PRO A 139 4.88 -9.28 -9.99
CA PRO A 139 3.44 -9.17 -10.11
C PRO A 139 2.92 -10.43 -10.82
N VAL A 140 2.23 -11.29 -10.11
CA VAL A 140 1.54 -12.42 -10.73
C VAL A 140 0.51 -11.85 -11.73
N PRO A 141 0.40 -12.39 -12.96
CA PRO A 141 -0.64 -11.99 -13.92
C PRO A 141 -1.99 -12.05 -13.21
N ARG A 142 -2.65 -10.91 -13.07
CA ARG A 142 -3.91 -10.82 -12.33
C ARG A 142 -5.01 -11.48 -13.13
N SER A 143 -5.68 -12.48 -12.58
CA SER A 143 -6.97 -12.89 -13.11
C SER A 143 -7.92 -11.67 -13.12
N ALA A 144 -8.84 -11.60 -14.05
CA ALA A 144 -9.81 -10.52 -14.11
C ALA A 144 -10.57 -10.35 -12.77
N ALA A 145 -10.73 -11.45 -12.03
CA ALA A 145 -11.35 -11.47 -10.70
C ALA A 145 -10.53 -10.72 -9.63
N LEU A 146 -9.20 -10.64 -9.77
CA LEU A 146 -8.33 -9.91 -8.85
C LEU A 146 -8.09 -8.45 -9.24
N GLY A 147 -8.50 -8.04 -10.42
CA GLY A 147 -8.30 -6.69 -10.95
C GLY A 147 -9.00 -5.56 -10.18
N THR A 148 -9.94 -5.87 -9.30
CA THR A 148 -10.70 -4.89 -8.52
C THR A 148 -9.92 -4.26 -7.36
N HIS A 149 -8.85 -4.92 -6.89
CA HIS A 149 -8.00 -4.41 -5.81
C HIS A 149 -6.53 -4.44 -6.22
N VAL A 150 -5.86 -3.30 -6.12
CA VAL A 150 -4.39 -3.26 -6.07
C VAL A 150 -3.95 -4.05 -4.85
N HIS A 151 -2.99 -4.97 -4.99
CA HIS A 151 -2.58 -5.79 -3.86
C HIS A 151 -1.13 -6.28 -3.99
N ARG A 152 -0.59 -6.77 -2.88
CA ARG A 152 0.67 -7.50 -2.80
C ARG A 152 0.41 -8.95 -2.48
N TRP A 153 1.12 -9.83 -3.15
CA TRP A 153 1.25 -11.23 -2.78
C TRP A 153 2.72 -11.56 -2.56
N LEU A 154 3.07 -11.95 -1.35
CA LEU A 154 4.42 -12.36 -0.95
C LEU A 154 4.35 -13.83 -0.53
N PRO A 155 4.69 -14.76 -1.41
CA PRO A 155 4.71 -16.18 -1.05
C PRO A 155 5.83 -16.47 -0.06
N ALA A 156 5.56 -17.29 0.96
CA ALA A 156 6.59 -17.81 1.83
C ALA A 156 7.58 -18.70 1.06
N ALA A 157 8.83 -18.71 1.48
CA ALA A 157 9.86 -19.58 0.87
C ALA A 157 9.49 -21.05 1.07
N GLY A 158 9.55 -21.86 0.00
CA GLY A 158 9.25 -23.31 0.04
C GLY A 158 7.79 -23.62 0.38
N ARG A 159 6.85 -22.66 0.18
CA ARG A 159 5.43 -22.83 0.51
C ARG A 159 4.80 -24.03 -0.16
N ASP A 160 3.88 -24.65 0.55
CA ASP A 160 2.93 -25.64 0.06
C ASP A 160 1.50 -25.26 0.50
N GLN A 161 0.52 -26.11 0.29
CA GLN A 161 -0.86 -25.87 0.69
C GLN A 161 -1.05 -25.81 2.21
N SER A 162 -0.11 -26.32 3.01
CA SER A 162 -0.15 -26.25 4.47
C SER A 162 0.40 -24.94 5.02
N THR A 163 1.09 -24.16 4.19
CA THR A 163 1.72 -22.90 4.59
C THR A 163 0.65 -21.87 4.99
N PRO A 164 0.73 -21.28 6.19
CA PRO A 164 -0.23 -20.27 6.62
C PRO A 164 -0.16 -19.01 5.74
N ALA A 165 -1.26 -18.29 5.67
CA ALA A 165 -1.30 -16.99 5.01
C ALA A 165 -1.86 -15.90 5.94
N LEU A 166 -1.25 -14.71 5.92
CA LEU A 166 -1.77 -13.52 6.54
C LEU A 166 -2.40 -12.62 5.47
N VAL A 167 -3.67 -12.29 5.61
CA VAL A 167 -4.39 -11.32 4.79
C VAL A 167 -4.46 -10.00 5.54
N LEU A 168 -3.89 -8.94 4.98
CA LEU A 168 -3.69 -7.68 5.67
C LEU A 168 -4.67 -6.62 5.17
N LEU A 169 -5.42 -6.02 6.08
CA LEU A 169 -6.35 -4.93 5.77
C LEU A 169 -5.91 -3.66 6.50
N HIS A 170 -5.40 -2.69 5.75
CA HIS A 170 -4.81 -1.46 6.29
C HIS A 170 -5.83 -0.49 6.91
N GLY A 171 -5.37 0.47 7.69
CA GLY A 171 -6.18 1.55 8.22
C GLY A 171 -6.49 2.63 7.17
N THR A 172 -7.29 3.64 7.56
CA THR A 172 -7.59 4.80 6.69
C THR A 172 -6.30 5.50 6.25
N GLY A 173 -6.15 5.74 4.96
CA GLY A 173 -5.01 6.42 4.37
C GLY A 173 -3.80 5.54 4.12
N GLY A 174 -3.85 4.26 4.56
CA GLY A 174 -2.83 3.26 4.26
C GLY A 174 -2.96 2.68 2.85
N ASP A 175 -2.06 1.77 2.54
CA ASP A 175 -2.06 1.05 1.26
C ASP A 175 -1.67 -0.44 1.42
N GLU A 176 -1.46 -1.12 0.32
CA GLU A 176 -1.09 -2.53 0.29
C GLU A 176 0.31 -2.83 0.86
N ASN A 177 1.10 -1.82 1.24
CA ASN A 177 2.44 -2.01 1.81
C ASN A 177 2.47 -1.81 3.33
N ASP A 178 1.52 -1.06 3.89
CA ASP A 178 1.54 -0.57 5.27
C ASP A 178 1.79 -1.64 6.34
N LEU A 179 1.07 -2.76 6.27
CA LEU A 179 1.11 -3.80 7.29
C LEU A 179 2.11 -4.93 6.99
N ILE A 180 2.79 -4.93 5.84
CA ILE A 180 3.71 -6.00 5.44
C ILE A 180 4.83 -6.19 6.46
N GLY A 181 5.50 -5.09 6.84
CA GLY A 181 6.59 -5.15 7.81
C GLY A 181 6.16 -5.65 9.20
N LEU A 182 4.91 -5.39 9.57
CA LEU A 182 4.31 -5.92 10.81
C LEU A 182 4.02 -7.41 10.67
N ALA A 183 3.38 -7.84 9.59
CA ALA A 183 3.04 -9.23 9.34
C ALA A 183 4.26 -10.14 9.25
N THR A 184 5.33 -9.68 8.60
CA THR A 184 6.60 -10.42 8.51
C THR A 184 7.24 -10.66 9.89
N ARG A 185 7.07 -9.74 10.83
CA ARG A 185 7.53 -9.92 12.21
C ARG A 185 6.63 -10.85 13.01
N LEU A 186 5.31 -10.76 12.80
CA LEU A 186 4.33 -11.62 13.50
C LEU A 186 4.48 -13.09 13.11
N GLN A 187 4.61 -13.37 11.83
CA GLN A 187 4.68 -14.74 11.30
C GLN A 187 5.63 -14.82 10.09
N PRO A 188 6.95 -14.92 10.32
CA PRO A 188 7.96 -14.86 9.25
C PRO A 188 7.83 -15.96 8.18
N THR A 189 7.18 -17.08 8.53
CA THR A 189 6.97 -18.23 7.64
C THR A 189 5.63 -18.20 6.88
N ALA A 190 4.79 -17.19 7.11
CA ALA A 190 3.52 -17.07 6.41
C ALA A 190 3.68 -16.42 5.05
N SER A 191 2.84 -16.83 4.09
CA SER A 191 2.59 -16.03 2.90
C SER A 191 1.78 -14.78 3.26
N ILE A 192 1.98 -13.68 2.55
CA ILE A 192 1.29 -12.41 2.84
C ILE A 192 0.46 -12.00 1.62
N LEU A 193 -0.83 -11.72 1.85
CA LEU A 193 -1.74 -11.10 0.89
C LEU A 193 -2.21 -9.77 1.45
N SER A 194 -1.97 -8.68 0.74
CA SER A 194 -2.29 -7.34 1.22
C SER A 194 -2.98 -6.51 0.14
N PRO A 195 -4.33 -6.45 0.11
CA PRO A 195 -5.07 -5.58 -0.78
C PRO A 195 -5.08 -4.14 -0.30
N ARG A 196 -5.13 -3.19 -1.26
CA ARG A 196 -5.47 -1.80 -1.00
C ARG A 196 -6.99 -1.61 -1.05
N GLY A 197 -7.55 -0.88 -0.11
CA GLY A 197 -8.92 -0.41 -0.17
C GLY A 197 -9.16 0.42 -1.43
N ASN A 198 -10.27 0.19 -2.11
CA ASN A 198 -10.59 0.79 -3.41
C ASN A 198 -11.58 1.96 -3.32
N VAL A 199 -11.89 2.42 -2.12
CA VAL A 199 -12.69 3.62 -1.85
C VAL A 199 -11.76 4.75 -1.42
N PHE A 200 -11.94 5.96 -1.98
CA PHE A 200 -11.08 7.08 -1.68
C PHE A 200 -11.86 8.20 -0.99
N GLU A 201 -11.31 8.70 0.11
CA GLU A 201 -11.75 9.91 0.80
C GLU A 201 -10.63 10.96 0.62
N GLY A 202 -10.78 11.84 -0.38
CA GLY A 202 -9.67 12.65 -0.88
C GLY A 202 -8.57 11.75 -1.45
N ALA A 203 -7.35 11.86 -0.90
CA ALA A 203 -6.21 10.99 -1.27
C ALA A 203 -6.08 9.72 -0.39
N GLN A 204 -6.95 9.56 0.62
CA GLN A 204 -6.85 8.46 1.57
C GLN A 204 -7.63 7.24 1.09
N ALA A 205 -6.94 6.11 0.92
CA ALA A 205 -7.58 4.85 0.61
C ALA A 205 -8.30 4.27 1.84
N ARG A 206 -9.45 3.68 1.58
CA ARG A 206 -10.33 3.01 2.55
C ARG A 206 -10.96 1.79 1.91
N PHE A 207 -11.45 0.87 2.73
CA PHE A 207 -12.19 -0.29 2.24
C PHE A 207 -13.69 0.01 2.05
N PHE A 208 -14.23 0.99 2.77
CA PHE A 208 -15.62 1.42 2.62
C PHE A 208 -15.77 2.91 2.95
N ARG A 209 -16.86 3.52 2.46
CA ARG A 209 -17.17 4.94 2.64
C ARG A 209 -17.71 5.22 4.04
N ARG A 210 -17.25 6.31 4.64
CA ARG A 210 -17.88 6.90 5.82
C ARG A 210 -18.61 8.20 5.45
N ILE A 211 -19.68 8.50 6.18
CA ILE A 211 -20.39 9.77 6.07
C ILE A 211 -19.65 10.85 6.88
N ARG A 212 -19.20 10.49 8.07
CA ARG A 212 -18.32 11.23 8.98
C ARG A 212 -17.68 10.27 9.97
N GLU A 213 -16.79 10.74 10.81
CA GLU A 213 -16.14 9.90 11.82
C GLU A 213 -17.16 9.18 12.70
N GLY A 214 -17.00 7.88 12.86
CA GLY A 214 -17.90 7.01 13.59
C GLY A 214 -19.27 6.75 12.92
N VAL A 215 -19.55 7.35 11.75
CA VAL A 215 -20.81 7.16 11.01
C VAL A 215 -20.53 6.66 9.60
N PHE A 216 -21.00 5.48 9.30
CA PHE A 216 -20.69 4.76 8.06
C PHE A 216 -21.90 4.72 7.12
N ASP A 217 -21.62 4.64 5.81
CA ASP A 217 -22.62 4.31 4.82
C ASP A 217 -22.86 2.79 4.85
N LEU A 218 -23.95 2.38 5.49
CA LEU A 218 -24.22 0.95 5.73
C LEU A 218 -24.41 0.16 4.45
N ALA A 219 -24.96 0.78 3.40
CA ALA A 219 -25.11 0.13 2.10
C ALA A 219 -23.74 -0.12 1.46
N ASP A 220 -22.84 0.85 1.56
CA ASP A 220 -21.48 0.71 1.05
C ASP A 220 -20.65 -0.26 1.90
N VAL A 221 -20.78 -0.24 3.24
CA VAL A 221 -20.14 -1.24 4.12
C VAL A 221 -20.51 -2.66 3.68
N LYS A 222 -21.80 -2.92 3.45
CA LYS A 222 -22.27 -4.24 3.01
C LYS A 222 -21.73 -4.59 1.63
N LEU A 223 -21.89 -3.70 0.66
CA LEU A 223 -21.41 -3.90 -0.71
C LEU A 223 -19.90 -4.23 -0.75
N ARG A 224 -19.08 -3.43 -0.06
CA ARG A 224 -17.63 -3.62 -0.05
C ARG A 224 -17.20 -4.87 0.72
N SER A 225 -17.94 -5.24 1.77
CA SER A 225 -17.67 -6.50 2.48
C SER A 225 -17.95 -7.72 1.59
N ASP A 226 -19.04 -7.69 0.81
CA ASP A 226 -19.38 -8.75 -0.14
C ASP A 226 -18.35 -8.82 -1.29
N GLU A 227 -17.96 -7.67 -1.85
CA GLU A 227 -16.91 -7.56 -2.90
C GLU A 227 -15.57 -8.10 -2.42
N LEU A 228 -15.12 -7.69 -1.23
CA LEU A 228 -13.83 -8.12 -0.69
C LEU A 228 -13.86 -9.62 -0.31
N SER A 229 -15.00 -10.13 0.13
CA SER A 229 -15.17 -11.58 0.40
C SER A 229 -15.06 -12.40 -0.87
N ALA A 230 -15.70 -11.96 -1.96
CA ALA A 230 -15.59 -12.61 -3.27
C ALA A 230 -14.17 -12.50 -3.84
N TRP A 231 -13.53 -11.34 -3.70
CA TRP A 231 -12.15 -11.12 -4.09
C TRP A 231 -11.19 -12.03 -3.31
N LEU A 232 -11.38 -12.16 -1.99
CA LEU A 232 -10.55 -13.04 -1.16
C LEU A 232 -10.68 -14.51 -1.59
N ALA A 233 -11.89 -14.97 -1.91
CA ALA A 233 -12.10 -16.32 -2.43
C ALA A 233 -11.39 -16.55 -3.77
N ALA A 234 -11.41 -15.56 -4.67
CA ALA A 234 -10.67 -15.60 -5.92
C ALA A 234 -9.15 -15.63 -5.68
N ALA A 235 -8.65 -14.84 -4.72
CA ALA A 235 -7.23 -14.82 -4.34
C ALA A 235 -6.77 -16.15 -3.72
N GLN A 236 -7.60 -16.79 -2.90
CA GLN A 236 -7.33 -18.12 -2.36
C GLN A 236 -7.17 -19.16 -3.48
N SER A 237 -8.03 -19.11 -4.48
CA SER A 237 -7.94 -19.99 -5.65
C SER A 237 -6.68 -19.70 -6.49
N GLU A 238 -6.42 -18.43 -6.77
CA GLU A 238 -5.31 -18.00 -7.63
C GLU A 238 -3.94 -18.29 -7.01
N TYR A 239 -3.81 -17.97 -5.71
CA TYR A 239 -2.53 -18.09 -5.00
C TYR A 239 -2.37 -19.42 -4.26
N GLY A 240 -3.39 -20.28 -4.26
CA GLY A 240 -3.33 -21.64 -3.73
C GLY A 240 -3.07 -21.67 -2.22
N PHE A 241 -3.71 -20.81 -1.43
CA PHE A 241 -3.68 -20.89 0.02
C PHE A 241 -5.07 -21.22 0.59
N MET A 242 -5.10 -21.85 1.77
CA MET A 242 -6.35 -22.36 2.35
C MET A 242 -6.93 -21.38 3.37
N SER A 243 -8.27 -21.20 3.31
CA SER A 243 -8.98 -20.28 4.22
C SER A 243 -8.89 -20.66 5.69
N ASP A 244 -8.90 -21.97 6.00
CA ASP A 244 -8.80 -22.50 7.35
C ASP A 244 -7.40 -22.36 7.99
N ARG A 245 -6.38 -22.13 7.15
CA ARG A 245 -4.99 -21.86 7.55
C ARG A 245 -4.60 -20.40 7.42
N SER A 246 -5.57 -19.55 7.08
CA SER A 246 -5.34 -18.13 6.86
C SER A 246 -5.90 -17.30 7.99
N THR A 247 -5.20 -16.22 8.35
CA THR A 247 -5.67 -15.24 9.33
C THR A 247 -5.81 -13.88 8.66
N VAL A 248 -6.98 -13.27 8.79
CA VAL A 248 -7.19 -11.88 8.38
C VAL A 248 -6.76 -10.97 9.53
N LEU A 249 -5.77 -10.12 9.28
CA LEU A 249 -5.32 -9.10 10.21
C LEU A 249 -5.73 -7.73 9.70
N GLY A 250 -6.55 -7.03 10.45
CA GLY A 250 -6.99 -5.69 10.11
C GLY A 250 -6.63 -4.67 11.19
N PHE A 251 -6.36 -3.44 10.74
CA PHE A 251 -6.17 -2.29 11.62
C PHE A 251 -7.19 -1.20 11.32
N SER A 252 -7.86 -0.65 12.34
CA SER A 252 -8.80 0.48 12.23
C SER A 252 -9.84 0.22 11.12
N ASN A 253 -9.85 0.97 10.01
CA ASN A 253 -10.78 0.75 8.90
C ASN A 253 -10.71 -0.69 8.34
N GLY A 254 -9.53 -1.27 8.20
CA GLY A 254 -9.35 -2.66 7.78
C GLY A 254 -9.90 -3.66 8.81
N ALA A 255 -9.74 -3.41 10.11
CA ALA A 255 -10.31 -4.24 11.16
C ALA A 255 -11.85 -4.14 11.16
N ASN A 256 -12.38 -2.94 10.92
CA ASN A 256 -13.82 -2.70 10.77
C ASN A 256 -14.38 -3.47 9.57
N THR A 257 -13.64 -3.52 8.47
CA THR A 257 -14.00 -4.26 7.27
C THR A 257 -14.02 -5.75 7.53
N ALA A 258 -12.98 -6.31 8.17
CA ALA A 258 -12.95 -7.73 8.56
C ALA A 258 -14.13 -8.09 9.48
N ALA A 259 -14.45 -7.25 10.46
CA ALA A 259 -15.61 -7.45 11.34
C ALA A 259 -16.92 -7.40 10.55
N ALA A 260 -17.07 -6.45 9.60
CA ALA A 260 -18.24 -6.37 8.73
C ALA A 260 -18.38 -7.62 7.84
N MET A 261 -17.29 -8.10 7.22
CA MET A 261 -17.29 -9.35 6.44
C MET A 261 -17.78 -10.55 7.25
N LEU A 262 -17.40 -10.63 8.53
CA LEU A 262 -17.91 -11.68 9.44
C LEU A 262 -19.40 -11.49 9.74
N LEU A 263 -19.86 -10.26 9.99
CA LEU A 263 -21.22 -9.98 10.44
C LEU A 263 -22.26 -9.89 9.30
N THR A 264 -21.82 -9.64 8.05
CA THR A 264 -22.71 -9.55 6.89
C THR A 264 -22.73 -10.81 6.04
N GLY A 265 -21.94 -11.83 6.38
CA GLY A 265 -21.68 -13.03 5.57
C GLY A 265 -22.90 -13.54 4.82
N THR A 266 -22.89 -13.42 3.51
CA THR A 266 -23.91 -13.92 2.60
C THR A 266 -23.57 -15.35 2.19
N GLY A 267 -24.51 -16.26 2.34
CA GLY A 267 -24.36 -17.64 1.84
C GLY A 267 -23.88 -18.69 2.84
N GLY A 268 -23.90 -18.40 4.14
CA GLY A 268 -23.82 -19.43 5.20
C GLY A 268 -22.42 -19.82 5.67
N LYS A 269 -21.33 -19.44 4.98
CA LYS A 269 -19.96 -19.66 5.47
C LYS A 269 -19.21 -18.35 5.56
N PRO A 270 -18.46 -18.10 6.64
CA PRO A 270 -17.58 -16.92 6.73
C PRO A 270 -16.45 -17.01 5.68
N ALA A 271 -16.03 -15.86 5.17
CA ALA A 271 -14.95 -15.76 4.18
C ALA A 271 -13.61 -16.24 4.72
N PHE A 272 -13.46 -16.28 6.04
CA PHE A 272 -12.28 -16.74 6.78
C PHE A 272 -12.69 -17.19 8.18
N THR A 273 -11.85 -18.02 8.81
CA THR A 273 -12.13 -18.60 10.12
C THR A 273 -11.28 -18.04 11.25
N LYS A 274 -10.25 -17.23 10.93
CA LYS A 274 -9.38 -16.60 11.92
C LYS A 274 -9.20 -15.11 11.62
N ALA A 275 -9.34 -14.27 12.65
CA ALA A 275 -9.15 -12.84 12.52
C ALA A 275 -8.39 -12.22 13.70
N ILE A 276 -7.53 -11.25 13.41
CA ILE A 276 -6.93 -10.32 14.37
C ILE A 276 -7.44 -8.92 14.04
N LEU A 277 -8.23 -8.37 14.93
CA LEU A 277 -8.92 -7.09 14.77
C LEU A 277 -8.29 -6.05 15.72
N LEU A 278 -7.47 -5.16 15.15
CA LEU A 278 -6.76 -4.12 15.90
C LEU A 278 -7.54 -2.81 15.82
N ARG A 279 -8.03 -2.30 16.96
CA ARG A 279 -8.83 -1.05 17.04
C ARG A 279 -10.09 -1.09 16.18
N ALA A 280 -10.85 -2.18 16.28
CA ALA A 280 -12.10 -2.36 15.55
C ALA A 280 -13.30 -1.82 16.32
N MET A 281 -14.31 -1.37 15.57
CA MET A 281 -15.61 -0.94 16.07
C MET A 281 -16.76 -1.56 15.27
N VAL A 282 -17.98 -1.51 15.83
CA VAL A 282 -19.19 -1.91 15.11
C VAL A 282 -19.45 -0.94 13.96
N THR A 283 -19.49 -1.45 12.74
CA THR A 283 -19.83 -0.70 11.54
C THR A 283 -21.23 -0.98 11.04
N ILE A 284 -21.74 -2.18 11.35
CA ILE A 284 -23.07 -2.62 10.94
C ILE A 284 -23.74 -3.39 12.08
N GLU A 285 -25.01 -3.10 12.29
CA GLU A 285 -25.87 -3.85 13.21
C GLU A 285 -26.92 -4.59 12.39
N SER A 286 -26.91 -5.90 12.48
CA SER A 286 -27.91 -6.74 11.82
C SER A 286 -28.87 -7.30 12.87
N SER A 287 -30.16 -7.33 12.56
CA SER A 287 -31.18 -8.01 13.37
C SER A 287 -31.00 -9.53 13.34
N THR A 288 -30.41 -10.07 12.30
CA THR A 288 -30.04 -11.47 12.14
C THR A 288 -28.51 -11.58 12.08
N LEU A 289 -27.92 -12.28 13.05
CA LEU A 289 -26.49 -12.56 13.05
C LEU A 289 -26.21 -13.85 12.26
N PRO A 290 -25.12 -13.93 11.50
CA PRO A 290 -24.67 -15.15 10.83
C PRO A 290 -24.22 -16.21 11.85
N ASP A 291 -24.12 -17.47 11.43
CA ASP A 291 -23.49 -18.52 12.25
C ASP A 291 -21.93 -18.43 12.07
N LEU A 292 -21.27 -18.00 13.14
CA LEU A 292 -19.80 -17.91 13.21
C LEU A 292 -19.17 -19.05 14.03
N LYS A 293 -19.88 -20.16 14.19
CA LYS A 293 -19.32 -21.34 14.86
C LYS A 293 -18.03 -21.81 14.16
N GLY A 294 -16.96 -21.96 14.94
CA GLY A 294 -15.62 -22.31 14.44
C GLY A 294 -14.74 -21.11 14.04
N VAL A 295 -15.29 -19.90 14.05
CA VAL A 295 -14.49 -18.67 13.84
C VAL A 295 -13.79 -18.29 15.14
N GLN A 296 -12.48 -17.95 15.05
CA GLN A 296 -11.67 -17.46 16.15
C GLN A 296 -11.29 -16.00 15.88
N VAL A 297 -11.50 -15.15 16.87
CA VAL A 297 -11.22 -13.70 16.74
C VAL A 297 -10.40 -13.24 17.93
N LEU A 298 -9.23 -12.66 17.67
CA LEU A 298 -8.52 -11.81 18.60
C LEU A 298 -8.93 -10.35 18.34
N LEU A 299 -9.54 -9.72 19.32
CA LEU A 299 -9.88 -8.30 19.28
C LEU A 299 -8.98 -7.54 20.25
N ILE A 300 -8.18 -6.59 19.78
CA ILE A 300 -7.35 -5.76 20.64
C ILE A 300 -7.80 -4.30 20.57
N SER A 301 -8.20 -3.77 21.72
CA SER A 301 -8.77 -2.43 21.87
C SER A 301 -7.91 -1.55 22.77
N GLY A 302 -7.81 -0.27 22.45
CA GLY A 302 -7.24 0.72 23.35
C GLY A 302 -8.27 1.22 24.35
N ARG A 303 -7.88 1.31 25.64
CA ARG A 303 -8.75 1.89 26.68
C ARG A 303 -8.97 3.38 26.46
N ASP A 304 -7.91 4.06 26.03
CA ASP A 304 -7.84 5.51 25.85
C ASP A 304 -7.97 5.91 24.37
N ASP A 305 -8.55 5.02 23.56
CA ASP A 305 -8.77 5.26 22.13
C ASP A 305 -9.90 6.29 21.94
N THR A 306 -9.54 7.45 21.41
CA THR A 306 -10.47 8.55 21.14
C THR A 306 -11.25 8.39 19.83
N ILE A 307 -10.81 7.50 18.93
CA ILE A 307 -11.45 7.21 17.64
C ILE A 307 -12.43 6.06 17.77
N VAL A 308 -12.02 5.00 18.49
CA VAL A 308 -12.83 3.80 18.74
C VAL A 308 -13.15 3.71 20.23
N PRO A 309 -14.31 4.23 20.69
CA PRO A 309 -14.70 4.14 22.09
C PRO A 309 -14.74 2.68 22.57
N LEU A 310 -14.16 2.40 23.74
CA LEU A 310 -14.09 1.05 24.31
C LEU A 310 -15.46 0.36 24.39
N ALA A 311 -16.50 1.13 24.71
CA ALA A 311 -17.88 0.59 24.77
C ALA A 311 -18.35 0.02 23.41
N ASN A 312 -17.91 0.65 22.31
CA ASN A 312 -18.24 0.17 20.95
C ASN A 312 -17.46 -1.11 20.60
N ALA A 313 -16.17 -1.18 20.92
CA ALA A 313 -15.37 -2.38 20.75
C ALA A 313 -15.90 -3.56 21.60
N THR A 314 -16.31 -3.29 22.83
CA THR A 314 -16.97 -4.28 23.71
C THR A 314 -18.28 -4.79 23.11
N LYS A 315 -19.08 -3.89 22.53
CA LYS A 315 -20.29 -4.25 21.80
C LYS A 315 -19.98 -5.18 20.60
N LEU A 316 -18.92 -4.87 19.84
CA LEU A 316 -18.45 -5.72 18.73
C LEU A 316 -18.09 -7.13 19.22
N ALA A 317 -17.31 -7.22 20.31
CA ALA A 317 -16.96 -8.51 20.92
C ALA A 317 -18.21 -9.32 21.31
N ALA A 318 -19.19 -8.68 21.94
CA ALA A 318 -20.44 -9.31 22.31
C ALA A 318 -21.25 -9.78 21.10
N MET A 319 -21.31 -8.99 20.01
CA MET A 319 -22.01 -9.37 18.78
C MET A 319 -21.37 -10.60 18.12
N LEU A 320 -20.03 -10.62 17.98
CA LEU A 320 -19.29 -11.75 17.41
C LEU A 320 -19.46 -13.02 18.27
N THR A 321 -19.39 -12.89 19.60
CA THR A 321 -19.65 -14.01 20.52
C THR A 321 -21.09 -14.54 20.41
N LYS A 322 -22.06 -13.63 20.33
CA LYS A 322 -23.50 -14.00 20.15
C LYS A 322 -23.71 -14.71 18.81
N ALA A 323 -22.95 -14.39 17.78
CA ALA A 323 -22.95 -15.06 16.48
C ALA A 323 -22.25 -16.44 16.51
N GLY A 324 -21.61 -16.83 17.61
CA GLY A 324 -20.97 -18.14 17.79
C GLY A 324 -19.46 -18.15 17.65
N ALA A 325 -18.81 -16.99 17.40
CA ALA A 325 -17.36 -16.92 17.33
C ALA A 325 -16.70 -17.07 18.71
N LYS A 326 -15.50 -17.69 18.74
CA LYS A 326 -14.63 -17.68 19.92
C LYS A 326 -13.82 -16.38 19.92
N VAL A 327 -14.20 -15.44 20.77
CA VAL A 327 -13.59 -14.12 20.85
C VAL A 327 -12.64 -14.01 22.04
N ASP A 328 -11.38 -13.67 21.78
CA ASP A 328 -10.40 -13.21 22.78
C ASP A 328 -10.30 -11.68 22.70
N HIS A 329 -10.92 -10.98 23.66
CA HIS A 329 -10.93 -9.51 23.68
C HIS A 329 -9.89 -8.99 24.68
N ARG A 330 -8.84 -8.34 24.19
CA ARG A 330 -7.77 -7.73 24.97
C ARG A 330 -7.94 -6.21 25.00
N ILE A 331 -7.82 -5.62 26.18
CA ILE A 331 -7.95 -4.16 26.38
C ILE A 331 -6.63 -3.65 26.93
N LEU A 332 -5.95 -2.81 26.15
CA LEU A 332 -4.64 -2.26 26.51
C LEU A 332 -4.79 -0.80 27.00
N ALA A 333 -3.90 -0.39 27.90
CA ALA A 333 -3.82 1.00 28.38
C ALA A 333 -3.12 1.88 27.31
N THR A 334 -3.77 2.06 26.15
CA THR A 334 -3.23 2.80 25.03
C THR A 334 -4.36 3.46 24.22
N GLY A 335 -3.99 4.38 23.32
CA GLY A 335 -4.91 5.02 22.37
C GLY A 335 -5.10 4.21 21.08
N HIS A 336 -5.32 4.92 19.95
CA HIS A 336 -5.59 4.30 18.63
C HIS A 336 -4.35 3.67 17.99
N GLY A 337 -3.15 4.17 18.26
CA GLY A 337 -1.90 3.67 17.68
C GLY A 337 -1.57 2.24 18.13
N LEU A 338 -0.83 1.52 17.29
CA LEU A 338 -0.33 0.19 17.61
C LEU A 338 0.91 0.28 18.51
N THR A 339 1.04 -0.66 19.43
CA THR A 339 2.14 -0.74 20.39
C THR A 339 2.87 -2.08 20.26
N LYS A 340 4.01 -2.22 20.94
CA LYS A 340 4.71 -3.49 21.02
C LYS A 340 3.84 -4.58 21.66
N GLU A 341 3.03 -4.22 22.68
CA GLU A 341 2.15 -5.15 23.39
C GLU A 341 1.08 -5.75 22.46
N ASP A 342 0.53 -4.95 21.52
CA ASP A 342 -0.38 -5.46 20.47
C ASP A 342 0.29 -6.59 19.67
N MET A 343 1.58 -6.41 19.33
CA MET A 343 2.34 -7.38 18.55
C MET A 343 2.66 -8.63 19.34
N ASP A 344 3.07 -8.48 20.59
CA ASP A 344 3.40 -9.60 21.46
C ASP A 344 2.16 -10.50 21.68
N ILE A 345 0.98 -9.90 21.90
CA ILE A 345 -0.29 -10.61 22.06
C ILE A 345 -0.70 -11.29 20.74
N ALA A 346 -0.63 -10.57 19.60
CA ALA A 346 -1.00 -11.13 18.31
C ALA A 346 -0.10 -12.32 17.92
N GLN A 347 1.21 -12.21 18.18
CA GLN A 347 2.17 -13.29 17.92
C GLN A 347 1.90 -14.52 18.80
N ALA A 348 1.65 -14.31 20.09
CA ALA A 348 1.30 -15.39 21.01
C ALA A 348 0.00 -16.10 20.60
N TRP A 349 -1.00 -15.33 20.17
CA TRP A 349 -2.28 -15.88 19.70
C TRP A 349 -2.12 -16.71 18.42
N LEU A 350 -1.35 -16.22 17.44
CA LEU A 350 -1.05 -16.97 16.20
C LEU A 350 -0.32 -18.28 16.45
N ALA A 351 0.52 -18.35 17.50
CA ALA A 351 1.25 -19.58 17.86
C ALA A 351 0.34 -20.67 18.49
N THR A 352 -0.86 -20.33 18.93
CA THR A 352 -1.80 -21.25 19.62
C THR A 352 -3.03 -21.61 18.80
N THR A 353 -3.20 -21.02 17.64
CA THR A 353 -4.37 -21.17 16.76
C THR A 353 -3.99 -21.64 15.35
#